data_ec2aeed9cf65e8b16b2f3780c747d519
#
_entry.id   ec2aeed9cf65e8b16b2f3780c747d519
#
_cell.length_a   1.000
_cell.length_b   1.000
_cell.length_c   1.000
_cell.angle_alpha   90.00
_cell.angle_beta   90.00
_cell.angle_gamma   90.00
#
_symmetry.space_group_name_H-M   'P 1'
#
loop_
_entity.id
_entity.type
_entity.pdbx_description
1 polymer ?
#
loop_
_entity_poly.entity_id
_entity_poly.type
_entity_poly.pdbx_seq_one_letter_code
_entity_poly.pdbx_strand_id
1 'polypeptide(L)'
;MPGIDYTKLRQQITLPQVLELVGFRAVTRRGPQWRGPCPVHGSSSPRSRSLAAHVERQCWHCFRCGAGGNALDLYLAVTKLPIYEGALELCARLQLPVPWRTPSPSPPARGRPP
;
A
#
# COMPACT_ATOMS: atom_id res chain seq x y z
N MET A 1 11.06 -20.14 7.57
CA MET A 1 10.55 -19.61 6.31
C MET A 1 10.89 -18.14 6.19
N PRO A 2 11.33 -17.68 5.04
CA PRO A 2 11.57 -16.25 4.86
C PRO A 2 10.24 -15.50 4.86
N GLY A 3 10.20 -14.40 5.57
CA GLY A 3 9.06 -13.50 5.52
C GLY A 3 9.27 -12.40 4.52
N ILE A 4 8.25 -11.56 4.34
CA ILE A 4 8.35 -10.42 3.45
C ILE A 4 9.03 -9.28 4.19
N ASP A 5 9.94 -8.58 3.51
CA ASP A 5 10.53 -7.35 4.03
C ASP A 5 9.58 -6.19 3.70
N TYR A 6 8.70 -5.87 4.65
CA TYR A 6 7.68 -4.86 4.42
C TYR A 6 8.27 -3.45 4.26
N THR A 7 9.43 -3.20 4.84
CA THR A 7 10.12 -1.92 4.68
C THR A 7 10.53 -1.74 3.22
N LYS A 8 11.14 -2.76 2.62
CA LYS A 8 11.50 -2.70 1.21
C LYS A 8 10.27 -2.65 0.32
N LEU A 9 9.22 -3.39 0.67
CA LEU A 9 7.99 -3.37 -0.12
C LEU A 9 7.41 -1.96 -0.16
N ARG A 10 7.34 -1.28 0.97
CA ARG A 10 6.84 0.09 1.03
C ARG A 10 7.69 1.06 0.21
N GLN A 11 8.98 0.77 0.03
CA GLN A 11 9.84 1.58 -0.82
C GLN A 11 9.64 1.31 -2.30
N GLN A 12 9.14 0.13 -2.65
CA GLN A 12 8.92 -0.26 -4.05
C GLN A 12 7.56 0.20 -4.58
N ILE A 13 6.61 0.47 -3.71
CA ILE A 13 5.27 0.87 -4.13
C ILE A 13 5.05 2.36 -3.83
N THR A 14 4.17 2.97 -4.62
CA THR A 14 3.79 4.36 -4.40
C THR A 14 2.30 4.44 -4.14
N LEU A 15 1.88 5.46 -3.40
CA LEU A 15 0.46 5.66 -3.12
C LEU A 15 -0.37 5.82 -4.40
N PRO A 16 0.06 6.63 -5.40
CA PRO A 16 -0.71 6.72 -6.65
C PRO A 16 -0.92 5.39 -7.35
N GLN A 17 0.08 4.49 -7.33
CA GLN A 17 -0.07 3.17 -7.94
C GLN A 17 -1.19 2.38 -7.27
N VAL A 18 -1.22 2.38 -5.94
CA VAL A 18 -2.23 1.65 -5.20
C VAL A 18 -3.60 2.30 -5.33
N LEU A 19 -3.64 3.64 -5.31
CA LEU A 19 -4.90 4.36 -5.51
C LEU A 19 -5.55 3.97 -6.83
N GLU A 20 -4.76 3.92 -7.90
CA GLU A 20 -5.27 3.52 -9.21
C GLU A 20 -5.72 2.06 -9.19
N LEU A 21 -4.95 1.20 -8.56
CA LEU A 21 -5.24 -0.23 -8.51
C LEU A 21 -6.55 -0.52 -7.79
N VAL A 22 -6.86 0.22 -6.72
CA VAL A 22 -8.11 0.02 -5.97
C VAL A 22 -9.28 0.80 -6.54
N GLY A 23 -9.08 1.50 -7.64
CA GLY A 23 -10.17 2.21 -8.31
C GLY A 23 -10.47 3.59 -7.76
N PHE A 24 -9.56 4.19 -7.01
CA PHE A 24 -9.75 5.53 -6.48
C PHE A 24 -9.69 6.56 -7.61
N ARG A 25 -10.64 7.48 -7.62
CA ARG A 25 -10.68 8.58 -8.57
C ARG A 25 -10.71 9.89 -7.82
N ALA A 26 -9.66 10.68 -7.98
CA ALA A 26 -9.58 11.99 -7.31
C ALA A 26 -10.62 12.94 -7.88
N VAL A 27 -11.43 13.51 -7.00
CA VAL A 27 -12.38 14.58 -7.36
C VAL A 27 -11.63 15.90 -7.46
N THR A 28 -10.69 16.13 -6.53
CA THR A 28 -9.86 17.32 -6.55
C THR A 28 -8.40 16.92 -6.32
N ARG A 29 -7.52 17.68 -6.96
CA ARG A 29 -6.07 17.54 -6.80
C ARG A 29 -5.48 18.92 -6.56
N ARG A 30 -4.82 19.08 -5.43
CA ARG A 30 -4.11 20.33 -5.10
C ARG A 30 -2.67 19.98 -4.81
N GLY A 31 -1.81 20.07 -5.84
CA GLY A 31 -0.44 19.62 -5.70
C GLY A 31 -0.40 18.16 -5.29
N PRO A 32 0.30 17.82 -4.21
CA PRO A 32 0.39 16.42 -3.76
C PRO A 32 -0.84 15.93 -3.00
N GLN A 33 -1.81 16.81 -2.73
CA GLN A 33 -2.99 16.42 -1.95
C GLN A 33 -4.16 16.12 -2.85
N TRP A 34 -4.62 14.88 -2.84
CA TRP A 34 -5.73 14.40 -3.64
C TRP A 34 -6.90 14.05 -2.74
N ARG A 35 -8.12 14.40 -3.15
CA ARG A 35 -9.33 14.09 -2.40
C ARG A 35 -10.31 13.37 -3.31
N GLY A 36 -11.02 12.40 -2.77
CA GLY A 36 -12.00 11.65 -3.53
C GLY A 36 -12.80 10.68 -2.68
N PRO A 37 -13.66 9.85 -3.32
CA PRO A 37 -14.43 8.86 -2.58
C PRO A 37 -13.53 7.78 -1.99
N CYS A 38 -13.81 7.37 -0.76
CA CYS A 38 -13.01 6.35 -0.09
C CYS A 38 -13.36 4.95 -0.61
N PRO A 39 -12.38 4.21 -1.16
CA PRO A 39 -12.65 2.85 -1.62
C PRO A 39 -12.77 1.83 -0.48
N VAL A 40 -12.35 2.21 0.74
CA VAL A 40 -12.39 1.29 1.88
C VAL A 40 -13.82 1.02 2.32
N HIS A 41 -14.61 2.08 2.52
CA HIS A 41 -16.00 1.91 2.92
C HIS A 41 -16.97 1.97 1.75
N GLY A 42 -16.44 2.08 0.53
CA GLY A 42 -17.29 2.02 -0.66
C GLY A 42 -18.26 3.18 -0.77
N SER A 43 -17.75 4.41 -0.75
CA SER A 43 -18.62 5.58 -0.88
C SER A 43 -19.45 5.49 -2.15
N SER A 44 -20.76 5.69 -2.04
CA SER A 44 -21.66 5.61 -3.17
C SER A 44 -21.67 6.90 -4.00
N SER A 45 -21.15 7.99 -3.46
CA SER A 45 -21.15 9.28 -4.15
C SER A 45 -19.83 9.49 -4.89
N PRO A 46 -19.86 9.67 -6.24
CA PRO A 46 -18.64 9.94 -6.99
C PRO A 46 -18.04 11.31 -6.69
N ARG A 47 -18.81 12.18 -5.99
CA ARG A 47 -18.32 13.51 -5.62
C ARG A 47 -17.80 13.56 -4.19
N SER A 48 -17.82 12.44 -3.47
CA SER A 48 -17.33 12.41 -2.12
C SER A 48 -15.86 12.76 -2.05
N ARG A 49 -15.46 13.48 -1.01
CA ARG A 49 -14.06 13.83 -0.76
C ARG A 49 -13.64 13.35 0.62
N SER A 50 -14.21 12.24 1.04
CA SER A 50 -13.93 11.71 2.36
C SER A 50 -12.50 11.19 2.51
N LEU A 51 -11.87 10.71 1.44
CA LEU A 51 -10.50 10.23 1.51
C LEU A 51 -9.55 11.33 1.05
N ALA A 52 -8.55 11.61 1.88
CA ALA A 52 -7.45 12.52 1.55
C ALA A 52 -6.17 11.71 1.41
N ALA A 53 -5.50 11.85 0.27
CA ALA A 53 -4.25 11.16 0.00
C ALA A 53 -3.15 12.20 -0.25
N HIS A 54 -2.01 12.03 0.42
CA HIS A 54 -0.85 12.90 0.22
C HIS A 54 0.22 12.09 -0.49
N VAL A 55 0.29 12.28 -1.82
CA VAL A 55 1.10 11.39 -2.66
C VAL A 55 2.61 11.58 -2.47
N GLU A 56 3.06 12.71 -1.95
CA GLU A 56 4.48 12.89 -1.64
C GLU A 56 4.87 12.22 -0.33
N ARG A 57 3.99 12.31 0.68
CA ARG A 57 4.23 11.69 1.97
C ARG A 57 3.85 10.22 1.99
N GLN A 58 3.22 9.73 0.92
CA GLN A 58 2.79 8.34 0.79
C GLN A 58 1.86 7.94 1.94
N CYS A 59 0.94 8.82 2.31
CA CYS A 59 -0.03 8.55 3.37
C CYS A 59 -1.42 8.99 2.94
N TRP A 60 -2.42 8.40 3.58
CA TRP A 60 -3.81 8.68 3.28
C TRP A 60 -4.65 8.59 4.55
N HIS A 61 -5.82 9.21 4.50
CA HIS A 61 -6.75 9.17 5.63
C HIS A 61 -8.17 9.37 5.12
N CYS A 62 -9.11 8.58 5.63
CA CYS A 62 -10.53 8.78 5.36
C CYS A 62 -11.16 9.46 6.56
N PHE A 63 -11.72 10.65 6.35
CA PHE A 63 -12.34 11.39 7.44
C PHE A 63 -13.69 10.82 7.85
N ARG A 64 -14.23 9.89 7.09
CA ARG A 64 -15.53 9.31 7.40
C ARG A 64 -15.42 7.99 8.14
N CYS A 65 -14.57 7.07 7.67
CA CYS A 65 -14.43 5.76 8.31
C CYS A 65 -13.23 5.69 9.26
N GLY A 66 -12.38 6.71 9.27
CA GLY A 66 -11.24 6.75 10.18
C GLY A 66 -10.05 5.92 9.74
N ALA A 67 -10.15 5.22 8.60
CA ALA A 67 -9.04 4.42 8.11
C ALA A 67 -7.92 5.32 7.60
N GLY A 68 -6.68 4.86 7.70
CA GLY A 68 -5.52 5.61 7.23
C GLY A 68 -4.27 4.78 7.28
N GLY A 69 -3.19 5.31 6.73
CA GLY A 69 -1.90 4.64 6.73
C GLY A 69 -1.09 4.94 5.49
N ASN A 70 -0.29 3.97 5.06
CA ASN A 70 0.54 4.08 3.87
C ASN A 70 -0.12 3.33 2.68
N ALA A 71 0.63 3.19 1.58
CA ALA A 71 0.10 2.56 0.38
C ALA A 71 -0.28 1.09 0.61
N LEU A 72 0.55 0.36 1.34
CA LEU A 72 0.23 -1.04 1.66
C LEU A 72 -1.02 -1.12 2.53
N ASP A 73 -1.13 -0.26 3.53
CA ASP A 73 -2.30 -0.22 4.40
C ASP A 73 -3.58 0.03 3.59
N LEU A 74 -3.50 0.88 2.56
CA LEU A 74 -4.64 1.14 1.69
C LEU A 74 -5.09 -0.13 0.99
N TYR A 75 -4.15 -0.86 0.41
CA TYR A 75 -4.49 -2.09 -0.30
C TYR A 75 -5.13 -3.11 0.65
N LEU A 76 -4.56 -3.26 1.85
CA LEU A 76 -5.10 -4.19 2.84
C LEU A 76 -6.48 -3.76 3.33
N ALA A 77 -6.70 -2.45 3.50
CA ALA A 77 -7.99 -1.95 3.95
C ALA A 77 -9.09 -2.19 2.90
N VAL A 78 -8.76 -2.03 1.62
CA VAL A 78 -9.73 -2.23 0.54
C VAL A 78 -10.02 -3.71 0.31
N THR A 79 -8.98 -4.54 0.27
CA THR A 79 -9.13 -5.96 -0.03
C THR A 79 -9.51 -6.80 1.20
N LYS A 80 -9.23 -6.27 2.39
CA LYS A 80 -9.45 -6.96 3.67
C LYS A 80 -8.68 -8.27 3.78
N LEU A 81 -7.56 -8.34 3.10
CA LEU A 81 -6.66 -9.48 3.16
C LEU A 81 -5.68 -9.35 4.33
N PRO A 82 -5.22 -10.46 4.90
CA PRO A 82 -4.11 -10.42 5.85
C PRO A 82 -2.87 -9.82 5.19
N ILE A 83 -1.99 -9.24 6.00
CA ILE A 83 -0.85 -8.50 5.47
C ILE A 83 0.03 -9.34 4.55
N TYR A 84 0.29 -10.59 4.90
CA TYR A 84 1.13 -11.46 4.08
C TYR A 84 0.50 -11.72 2.69
N GLU A 85 -0.75 -12.14 2.69
CA GLU A 85 -1.45 -12.44 1.44
C GLU A 85 -1.67 -11.18 0.61
N GLY A 86 -2.05 -10.09 1.27
CA GLY A 86 -2.25 -8.81 0.58
C GLY A 86 -0.98 -8.30 -0.07
N ALA A 87 0.16 -8.45 0.61
CA ALA A 87 1.45 -8.03 0.06
C ALA A 87 1.82 -8.85 -1.17
N LEU A 88 1.60 -10.17 -1.12
CA LEU A 88 1.89 -11.03 -2.27
C LEU A 88 1.02 -10.66 -3.46
N GLU A 89 -0.27 -10.44 -3.23
CA GLU A 89 -1.19 -10.08 -4.30
C GLU A 89 -0.83 -8.72 -4.89
N LEU A 90 -0.51 -7.75 -4.03
CA LEU A 90 -0.14 -6.42 -4.49
C LEU A 90 1.09 -6.47 -5.39
N CYS A 91 2.12 -7.20 -4.99
CA CYS A 91 3.31 -7.36 -5.82
C CYS A 91 2.96 -8.00 -7.16
N ALA A 92 2.09 -9.00 -7.16
CA ALA A 92 1.68 -9.66 -8.40
C ALA A 92 0.95 -8.69 -9.33
N ARG A 93 0.06 -7.88 -8.78
CA ARG A 93 -0.71 -6.92 -9.58
C ARG A 93 0.13 -5.80 -10.14
N LEU A 94 1.13 -5.35 -9.38
CA LEU A 94 2.03 -4.29 -9.82
C LEU A 94 3.23 -4.83 -10.58
N GLN A 95 3.32 -6.15 -10.74
CA GLN A 95 4.42 -6.82 -11.43
C GLN A 95 5.78 -6.49 -10.80
N LEU A 96 5.80 -6.47 -9.48
CA LEU A 96 6.99 -6.18 -8.70
C LEU A 96 7.52 -7.47 -8.07
N PRO A 97 8.85 -7.60 -7.91
CA PRO A 97 9.39 -8.74 -7.17
C PRO A 97 9.01 -8.64 -5.70
N VAL A 98 8.75 -9.79 -5.09
CA VAL A 98 8.48 -9.83 -3.66
C VAL A 98 9.80 -9.66 -2.91
N PRO A 99 9.92 -8.63 -2.06
CA PRO A 99 11.16 -8.41 -1.31
C PRO A 99 11.20 -9.32 -0.08
N TRP A 100 11.64 -10.55 -0.30
CA TRP A 100 11.76 -11.51 0.78
C TRP A 100 12.86 -11.09 1.75
N ARG A 101 12.60 -11.27 3.04
CA ARG A 101 13.62 -11.03 4.04
C ARG A 101 14.69 -12.11 3.88
N THR A 102 15.91 -11.67 3.63
CA THR A 102 17.01 -12.61 3.59
C THR A 102 17.27 -13.10 5.01
N PRO A 103 17.46 -14.41 5.20
CA PRO A 103 17.95 -14.86 6.49
C PRO A 103 19.29 -14.18 6.75
N SER A 104 19.55 -13.82 7.98
CA SER A 104 20.75 -13.13 8.39
C SER A 104 21.97 -13.75 7.75
N PRO A 105 22.83 -13.07 7.18
CA PRO A 105 24.02 -13.61 6.50
C PRO A 105 24.96 -14.33 7.44
N SER A 106 24.76 -14.42 7.50
CA SER A 106 25.18 -14.84 7.81
C SER A 106 25.78 -14.92 7.44
N PRO A 107 26.02 -14.78 7.62
CA PRO A 107 26.37 -14.92 7.25
C PRO A 107 26.82 -15.38 6.81
N PRO A 108 27.26 -15.43 6.90
CA PRO A 108 27.35 -15.88 6.47
C PRO A 108 27.54 -16.42 6.30
N ALA A 109 27.72 -16.32 6.55
CA ALA A 109 27.60 -16.85 6.53
C ALA A 109 27.82 -17.28 6.35
N ARG A 110 28.29 -17.22 6.58
CA ARG A 110 28.23 -17.79 6.55
C ARG A 110 28.17 -18.34 6.13
N GLY A 111 28.70 -18.32 6.22
CA GLY A 111 28.29 -18.90 6.11
C GLY A 111 28.34 -19.44 5.75
N ARG A 112 28.77 -19.57 6.01
CA ARG A 112 28.64 -20.26 5.98
C ARG A 112 28.72 -20.76 5.68
N PRO A 113 29.02 -20.76 5.77
CA PRO A 113 28.95 -21.31 5.75
C PRO A 113 29.04 -21.79 5.58
N PRO A 114 29.50 -21.93 5.70
CA PRO A 114 29.50 -22.30 5.64
C PRO A 114 29.66 -22.62 5.51
#